data_ef754d7ae8dea2262b257b0002bc7b9e
#
_entry.id   ef754d7ae8dea2262b257b0002bc7b9e
#
_cell.length_a   1.000
_cell.length_b   1.000
_cell.length_c   1.000
_cell.angle_alpha   90.00
_cell.angle_beta   90.00
_cell.angle_gamma   90.00
#
_symmetry.space_group_name_H-M   'P 1'
#
loop_
_entity.id
_entity.type
_entity.pdbx_description
1 polymer ?
#
loop_
_entity_poly.entity_id
_entity_poly.type
_entity_poly.pdbx_seq_one_letter_code
_entity_poly.pdbx_strand_id
1 'polypeptide(L)'
;MNKTLEEWIKIYEKKSGEKFVRDESYELFYLPDKGFCKIKISGGIIIVNQVCGDGRFWKDFSNEIARRMGLKVGKVYFIRKNPKAYIRLLGFKIVEEKENPQGTKDFICVNDEGKNATVISAYKDKNGNDIYRVMWEV
;
A
#
# COMPACT_ATOMS: atom_id res chain seq x y z
N MET A 1 6.09 -18.40 -8.84
CA MET A 1 5.44 -19.53 -8.16
C MET A 1 3.93 -19.28 -8.10
N ASN A 2 3.15 -20.25 -8.55
CA ASN A 2 1.69 -20.11 -8.60
C ASN A 2 1.05 -20.59 -7.31
N LYS A 3 0.18 -19.73 -6.73
CA LYS A 3 -0.59 -20.05 -5.53
C LYS A 3 -2.05 -19.72 -5.77
N THR A 4 -2.93 -20.43 -5.06
CA THR A 4 -4.35 -20.11 -5.07
C THR A 4 -4.59 -18.80 -4.30
N LEU A 5 -5.73 -18.18 -4.50
CA LEU A 5 -6.12 -17.00 -3.72
C LEU A 5 -6.12 -17.31 -2.23
N GLU A 6 -6.65 -18.46 -1.83
CA GLU A 6 -6.69 -18.85 -0.40
C GLU A 6 -5.28 -19.01 0.19
N GLU A 7 -4.34 -19.54 -0.58
CA GLU A 7 -2.94 -19.63 -0.13
C GLU A 7 -2.33 -18.23 0.05
N TRP A 8 -2.59 -17.31 -0.86
CA TRP A 8 -2.13 -15.93 -0.74
C TRP A 8 -2.77 -15.23 0.46
N ILE A 9 -4.05 -15.46 0.72
CA ILE A 9 -4.75 -14.89 1.89
C ILE A 9 -4.09 -15.37 3.18
N LYS A 10 -3.73 -16.63 3.29
CA LYS A 10 -3.04 -17.17 4.47
C LYS A 10 -1.68 -16.50 4.68
N ILE A 11 -0.94 -16.29 3.59
CA ILE A 11 0.35 -15.59 3.65
C ILE A 11 0.15 -14.16 4.14
N TYR A 12 -0.84 -13.46 3.61
CA TYR A 12 -1.16 -12.10 4.02
C TYR A 12 -1.47 -12.01 5.51
N GLU A 13 -2.38 -12.86 5.98
CA GLU A 13 -2.79 -12.86 7.38
C GLU A 13 -1.63 -13.17 8.33
N LYS A 14 -0.74 -14.07 7.93
CA LYS A 14 0.44 -14.41 8.72
C LYS A 14 1.44 -13.25 8.78
N LYS A 15 1.69 -12.59 7.66
CA LYS A 15 2.68 -11.50 7.59
C LYS A 15 2.20 -10.21 8.23
N SER A 16 0.95 -9.85 8.01
CA SER A 16 0.38 -8.60 8.50
C SER A 16 -0.23 -8.69 9.89
N GLY A 17 -0.62 -9.90 10.32
CA GLY A 17 -1.39 -10.08 11.53
C GLY A 17 -2.84 -9.61 11.41
N GLU A 18 -3.26 -9.22 10.21
CA GLU A 18 -4.56 -8.67 9.93
C GLU A 18 -5.40 -9.67 9.17
N LYS A 19 -6.69 -9.77 9.51
CA LYS A 19 -7.62 -10.62 8.79
C LYS A 19 -7.92 -10.06 7.41
N PHE A 20 -7.94 -10.94 6.39
CA PHE A 20 -8.41 -10.56 5.07
C PHE A 20 -9.91 -10.27 5.14
N VAL A 21 -10.31 -9.10 4.66
CA VAL A 21 -11.71 -8.65 4.68
C VAL A 21 -12.32 -8.79 3.29
N ARG A 22 -13.44 -9.50 3.22
CA ARG A 22 -14.23 -9.61 2.00
C ARG A 22 -15.24 -8.46 2.01
N ASP A 23 -14.80 -7.33 1.49
CA ASP A 23 -15.57 -6.08 1.47
C ASP A 23 -15.95 -5.77 0.02
N GLU A 24 -17.24 -5.77 -0.26
CA GLU A 24 -17.79 -5.53 -1.61
C GLU A 24 -17.53 -4.12 -2.12
N SER A 25 -17.15 -3.17 -1.25
CA SER A 25 -16.81 -1.82 -1.69
C SER A 25 -15.47 -1.77 -2.44
N TYR A 26 -14.65 -2.81 -2.31
CA TYR A 26 -13.38 -2.94 -3.01
C TYR A 26 -13.45 -4.01 -4.10
N GLU A 27 -12.84 -3.72 -5.24
CA GLU A 27 -12.61 -4.75 -6.27
C GLU A 27 -11.38 -5.56 -5.90
N LEU A 28 -11.52 -6.88 -5.95
CA LEU A 28 -10.42 -7.80 -5.68
C LEU A 28 -9.79 -8.25 -6.99
N PHE A 29 -8.47 -8.04 -7.09
CA PHE A 29 -7.67 -8.52 -8.23
C PHE A 29 -6.71 -9.59 -7.73
N TYR A 30 -6.57 -10.66 -8.48
CA TYR A 30 -5.75 -11.79 -8.10
C TYR A 30 -5.06 -12.38 -9.32
N LEU A 31 -3.77 -12.68 -9.18
CA LEU A 31 -2.99 -13.46 -10.16
C LEU A 31 -2.19 -14.52 -9.41
N PRO A 32 -2.16 -15.76 -9.90
CA PRO A 32 -1.51 -16.86 -9.18
C PRO A 32 -0.05 -16.63 -8.80
N ASP A 33 0.70 -15.91 -9.65
CA ASP A 33 2.12 -15.65 -9.45
C ASP A 33 2.42 -14.26 -8.88
N LYS A 34 1.40 -13.42 -8.69
CA LYS A 34 1.58 -12.02 -8.22
C LYS A 34 0.91 -11.73 -6.89
N GLY A 35 -0.04 -12.57 -6.47
CA GLY A 35 -0.78 -12.35 -5.24
C GLY A 35 -2.11 -11.69 -5.46
N PHE A 36 -2.48 -10.75 -4.59
CA PHE A 36 -3.75 -10.04 -4.70
C PHE A 36 -3.65 -8.59 -4.28
N CYS A 37 -4.64 -7.82 -4.71
CA CYS A 37 -4.75 -6.41 -4.40
C CYS A 37 -6.23 -6.03 -4.40
N LYS A 38 -6.64 -5.21 -3.45
CA LYS A 38 -8.01 -4.70 -3.38
C LYS A 38 -7.97 -3.22 -3.71
N ILE A 39 -8.81 -2.79 -4.64
CA ILE A 39 -8.82 -1.41 -5.14
C ILE A 39 -10.23 -0.83 -5.06
N LYS A 40 -10.29 0.43 -4.66
CA LYS A 40 -11.51 1.23 -4.61
C LYS A 40 -11.19 2.64 -5.11
N ILE A 41 -12.16 3.27 -5.76
CA ILE A 41 -12.02 4.66 -6.16
C ILE A 41 -13.04 5.47 -5.37
N SER A 42 -12.57 6.50 -4.68
CA SER A 42 -13.42 7.36 -3.87
C SER A 42 -12.83 8.76 -3.80
N GLY A 43 -13.66 9.79 -4.00
CA GLY A 43 -13.22 11.18 -3.92
C GLY A 43 -12.11 11.56 -4.89
N GLY A 44 -12.06 10.95 -6.07
CA GLY A 44 -11.03 11.22 -7.06
C GLY A 44 -9.67 10.58 -6.76
N ILE A 45 -9.63 9.66 -5.78
CA ILE A 45 -8.41 8.99 -5.35
C ILE A 45 -8.55 7.48 -5.58
N ILE A 46 -7.49 6.84 -6.05
CA ILE A 46 -7.43 5.38 -6.08
C ILE A 46 -6.92 4.89 -4.72
N ILE A 47 -7.70 4.05 -4.07
CA ILE A 47 -7.38 3.53 -2.74
C ILE A 47 -7.04 2.04 -2.87
N VAL A 48 -5.86 1.68 -2.41
CA VAL A 48 -5.38 0.30 -2.41
C VAL A 48 -5.39 -0.20 -0.97
N ASN A 49 -5.95 -1.37 -0.75
CA ASN A 49 -6.05 -1.94 0.60
C ASN A 49 -5.80 -3.43 0.56
N GLN A 50 -5.08 -3.93 1.57
CA GLN A 50 -4.77 -5.36 1.69
C GLN A 50 -4.11 -5.93 0.43
N VAL A 51 -2.83 -5.59 0.25
CA VAL A 51 -2.00 -6.07 -0.85
C VAL A 51 -1.10 -7.20 -0.36
N CYS A 52 -0.98 -8.26 -1.15
CA CYS A 52 -0.06 -9.35 -0.87
C CYS A 52 0.64 -9.81 -2.14
N GLY A 53 1.90 -10.18 -2.01
CA GLY A 53 2.69 -10.70 -3.12
C GLY A 53 3.63 -9.66 -3.70
N ASP A 54 3.58 -9.47 -5.02
CA ASP A 54 4.47 -8.54 -5.71
C ASP A 54 3.97 -7.09 -5.58
N GLY A 55 4.48 -6.38 -4.58
CA GLY A 55 4.04 -5.01 -4.29
C GLY A 55 4.26 -4.03 -5.44
N ARG A 56 5.38 -4.17 -6.18
CA ARG A 56 5.66 -3.30 -7.33
C ARG A 56 4.69 -3.55 -8.46
N PHE A 57 4.38 -4.82 -8.73
CA PHE A 57 3.40 -5.18 -9.74
C PHE A 57 2.05 -4.52 -9.42
N TRP A 58 1.57 -4.68 -8.20
CA TRP A 58 0.27 -4.14 -7.80
C TRP A 58 0.24 -2.63 -7.77
N LYS A 59 1.36 -1.99 -7.41
CA LYS A 59 1.48 -0.54 -7.49
C LYS A 59 1.38 -0.06 -8.94
N ASP A 60 2.12 -0.68 -9.85
CA ASP A 60 2.08 -0.32 -11.27
C ASP A 60 0.71 -0.58 -11.87
N PHE A 61 0.07 -1.68 -11.48
CA PHE A 61 -1.28 -2.02 -11.88
C PHE A 61 -2.27 -0.94 -11.43
N SER A 62 -2.18 -0.52 -10.18
CA SER A 62 -3.02 0.55 -9.62
C SER A 62 -2.80 1.88 -10.34
N ASN A 63 -1.55 2.22 -10.63
CA ASN A 63 -1.21 3.44 -11.36
C ASN A 63 -1.79 3.43 -12.76
N GLU A 64 -1.77 2.29 -13.44
CA GLU A 64 -2.33 2.17 -14.78
C GLU A 64 -3.84 2.40 -14.77
N ILE A 65 -4.54 1.81 -13.80
CA ILE A 65 -5.98 2.06 -13.61
C ILE A 65 -6.22 3.55 -13.37
N ALA A 66 -5.45 4.16 -12.48
CA ALA A 66 -5.61 5.57 -12.13
C ALA A 66 -5.38 6.48 -13.35
N ARG A 67 -4.34 6.22 -14.14
CA ARG A 67 -4.06 7.00 -15.35
C ARG A 67 -5.21 6.93 -16.34
N ARG A 68 -5.74 5.73 -16.58
CA ARG A 68 -6.84 5.53 -17.52
C ARG A 68 -8.13 6.22 -17.07
N MET A 69 -8.29 6.39 -15.78
CA MET A 69 -9.46 7.05 -15.20
C MET A 69 -9.23 8.54 -14.89
N GLY A 70 -8.03 9.06 -15.22
CA GLY A 70 -7.70 10.46 -14.96
C GLY A 70 -7.47 10.81 -13.51
N LEU A 71 -7.19 9.84 -12.67
CA LEU A 71 -6.90 10.08 -11.25
C LEU A 71 -5.44 10.47 -11.06
N LYS A 72 -5.19 11.41 -10.14
CA LYS A 72 -3.85 11.98 -9.92
C LYS A 72 -3.16 11.47 -8.67
N VAL A 73 -3.90 10.88 -7.74
CA VAL A 73 -3.39 10.51 -6.42
C VAL A 73 -3.81 9.09 -6.08
N GLY A 74 -2.89 8.33 -5.47
CA GLY A 74 -3.17 7.03 -4.90
C GLY A 74 -2.94 7.04 -3.40
N LYS A 75 -3.57 6.10 -2.70
CA LYS A 75 -3.46 5.96 -1.25
C LYS A 75 -3.46 4.48 -0.87
N VAL A 76 -2.57 4.12 0.07
CA VAL A 76 -2.54 2.78 0.66
C VAL A 76 -2.19 2.89 2.15
N TYR A 77 -2.77 2.00 2.95
CA TYR A 77 -2.39 1.84 4.35
C TYR A 77 -1.62 0.53 4.52
N PHE A 78 -0.62 0.55 5.38
CA PHE A 78 0.12 -0.67 5.67
C PHE A 78 0.56 -0.74 7.13
N ILE A 79 0.74 -1.98 7.60
CA ILE A 79 1.29 -2.28 8.92
C ILE A 79 2.59 -3.01 8.69
N ARG A 80 3.72 -2.40 9.04
CA ARG A 80 5.05 -3.02 8.92
C ARG A 80 5.95 -2.48 10.02
N LYS A 81 6.76 -3.36 10.58
CA LYS A 81 7.74 -2.95 11.59
C LYS A 81 8.84 -2.07 10.99
N ASN A 82 9.14 -2.28 9.73
CA ASN A 82 10.15 -1.50 9.00
C ASN A 82 9.49 -0.75 7.84
N PRO A 83 8.96 0.46 8.08
CA PRO A 83 8.32 1.23 7.02
C PRO A 83 9.27 1.57 5.87
N LYS A 84 10.55 1.79 6.15
CA LYS A 84 11.55 2.12 5.11
C LYS A 84 11.70 1.01 4.08
N ALA A 85 11.71 -0.25 4.54
CA ALA A 85 11.80 -1.40 3.63
C ALA A 85 10.59 -1.47 2.71
N TYR A 86 9.41 -1.23 3.25
CA TYR A 86 8.16 -1.22 2.48
C TYR A 86 8.14 -0.10 1.45
N ILE A 87 8.58 1.09 1.83
CA ILE A 87 8.67 2.25 0.94
C ILE A 87 9.59 1.93 -0.24
N ARG A 88 10.75 1.32 0.01
CA ARG A 88 11.68 0.91 -1.06
C ARG A 88 11.07 -0.16 -1.96
N LEU A 89 10.33 -1.10 -1.36
CA LEU A 89 9.65 -2.15 -2.11
C LEU A 89 8.66 -1.56 -3.12
N LEU A 90 8.01 -0.45 -2.76
CA LEU A 90 7.10 0.28 -3.65
C LEU A 90 7.82 1.10 -4.72
N GLY A 91 9.16 1.13 -4.70
CA GLY A 91 9.95 1.85 -5.69
C GLY A 91 10.22 3.30 -5.36
N PHE A 92 10.00 3.71 -4.11
CA PHE A 92 10.27 5.07 -3.67
C PHE A 92 11.60 5.19 -2.94
N LYS A 93 12.24 6.35 -3.09
CA LYS A 93 13.44 6.74 -2.38
C LYS A 93 13.08 7.80 -1.36
N ILE A 94 13.52 7.61 -0.11
CA ILE A 94 13.28 8.57 0.97
C ILE A 94 14.22 9.76 0.79
N VAL A 95 13.69 10.96 0.69
CA VAL A 95 14.48 12.20 0.56
C VAL A 95 14.48 13.02 1.83
N GLU A 96 13.51 12.82 2.73
CA GLU A 96 13.45 13.53 3.99
C GLU A 96 12.70 12.71 5.03
N GLU A 97 13.17 12.77 6.28
CA GLU A 97 12.48 12.18 7.43
C GLU A 97 12.15 13.30 8.42
N LYS A 98 10.93 13.30 8.92
CA LYS A 98 10.46 14.27 9.92
C LYS A 98 9.86 13.55 11.10
N GLU A 99 10.22 13.99 12.32
CA GLU A 99 9.54 13.50 13.51
C GLU A 99 8.15 14.12 13.61
N ASN A 100 7.18 13.32 13.99
CA ASN A 100 5.82 13.79 14.20
C ASN A 100 5.50 13.87 15.70
N PRO A 101 4.39 14.53 16.10
CA PRO A 101 4.03 14.69 17.52
C PRO A 101 3.83 13.36 18.27
N GLN A 102 3.58 12.26 17.57
CA GLN A 102 3.38 10.95 18.18
C GLN A 102 4.70 10.23 18.50
N GLY A 103 5.84 10.80 18.14
CA GLY A 103 7.15 10.18 18.37
C GLY A 103 7.57 9.18 17.31
N THR A 104 6.84 9.10 16.21
CA THR A 104 7.21 8.33 15.04
C THR A 104 7.76 9.25 13.95
N LYS A 105 8.07 8.71 12.77
CA LYS A 105 8.61 9.52 11.67
C LYS A 105 7.69 9.50 10.47
N ASP A 106 7.59 10.66 9.82
CA ASP A 106 6.97 10.80 8.51
C ASP A 106 8.09 10.84 7.47
N PHE A 107 7.79 10.39 6.25
CA PHE A 107 8.78 10.31 5.18
C PHE A 107 8.28 11.04 3.95
N ILE A 108 9.18 11.80 3.33
CA ILE A 108 8.94 12.42 2.02
C ILE A 108 9.80 11.64 1.03
N CYS A 109 9.17 11.20 -0.05
CA CYS A 109 9.77 10.24 -0.98
C CYS A 109 9.58 10.68 -2.43
N VAL A 110 10.42 10.13 -3.31
CA VAL A 110 10.33 10.35 -4.75
C VAL A 110 10.65 9.02 -5.45
N ASN A 111 10.03 8.77 -6.60
CA ASN A 111 10.37 7.61 -7.42
C ASN A 111 11.26 8.01 -8.61
N ASP A 112 11.63 7.04 -9.44
CA ASP A 112 12.51 7.25 -10.59
C ASP A 112 11.87 8.15 -11.67
N GLU A 113 10.56 8.30 -11.66
CA GLU A 113 9.84 9.18 -12.59
C GLU A 113 9.68 10.60 -12.04
N GLY A 114 10.25 10.90 -10.88
CA GLY A 114 10.12 12.21 -10.24
C GLY A 114 8.78 12.41 -9.53
N LYS A 115 7.97 11.37 -9.37
CA LYS A 115 6.69 11.46 -8.66
C LYS A 115 6.92 11.38 -7.16
N ASN A 116 6.18 12.19 -6.42
CA ASN A 116 6.32 12.29 -4.97
C ASN A 116 5.37 11.35 -4.23
N ALA A 117 5.80 10.96 -3.03
CA ALA A 117 4.94 10.25 -2.08
C ALA A 117 5.23 10.76 -0.67
N THR A 118 4.20 10.79 0.16
CA THR A 118 4.34 11.06 1.59
C THR A 118 3.87 9.84 2.36
N VAL A 119 4.61 9.51 3.42
CA VAL A 119 4.29 8.39 4.30
C VAL A 119 4.15 8.96 5.71
N ILE A 120 2.99 8.78 6.30
CA ILE A 120 2.74 9.25 7.66
C ILE A 120 2.27 8.11 8.55
N SER A 121 2.60 8.21 9.84
CA SER A 121 2.01 7.35 10.86
C SER A 121 0.61 7.89 11.14
N ALA A 122 -0.40 7.24 10.56
CA ALA A 122 -1.77 7.75 10.58
C ALA A 122 -2.46 7.51 11.92
N TYR A 123 -2.33 6.30 12.47
CA TYR A 123 -2.92 5.93 13.76
C TYR A 123 -2.35 4.60 14.24
N LYS A 124 -2.71 4.19 15.45
CA LYS A 124 -2.35 2.88 15.98
C LYS A 124 -3.55 1.94 15.89
N ASP A 125 -3.28 0.66 15.61
CA ASP A 125 -4.33 -0.35 15.66
C ASP A 125 -4.61 -0.78 17.12
N LYS A 126 -5.56 -1.68 17.31
CA LYS A 126 -5.93 -2.17 18.65
C LYS A 126 -4.81 -2.91 19.38
N ASN A 127 -3.79 -3.37 18.65
CA ASN A 127 -2.62 -4.06 19.20
C ASN A 127 -1.43 -3.12 19.44
N GLY A 128 -1.60 -1.83 19.22
CA GLY A 128 -0.54 -0.84 19.39
C GLY A 128 0.43 -0.72 18.23
N ASN A 129 0.16 -1.36 17.11
CA ASN A 129 1.01 -1.27 15.92
C ASN A 129 0.72 0.04 15.18
N ASP A 130 1.77 0.69 14.68
CA ASP A 130 1.62 1.87 13.84
C ASP A 130 1.08 1.48 12.47
N ILE A 131 0.03 2.18 12.06
CA ILE A 131 -0.53 2.05 10.72
C ILE A 131 -0.08 3.26 9.93
N TYR A 132 0.67 3.01 8.86
CA TYR A 132 1.21 4.05 7.98
C TYR A 132 0.29 4.25 6.79
N ARG A 133 0.19 5.51 6.37
CA ARG A 133 -0.53 5.88 5.15
C ARG A 133 0.47 6.41 4.14
N VAL A 134 0.47 5.81 2.95
CA VAL A 134 1.22 6.32 1.80
C VAL A 134 0.25 7.01 0.88
N MET A 135 0.55 8.25 0.51
CA MET A 135 -0.16 8.96 -0.56
C MET A 135 0.86 9.28 -1.63
N TRP A 136 0.59 8.89 -2.87
CA TRP A 136 1.54 9.09 -3.95
C TRP A 136 0.88 9.75 -5.17
N GLU A 137 1.71 10.46 -5.93
CA GLU A 137 1.32 10.98 -7.24
C GLU A 137 1.34 9.85 -8.26
N VAL A 138 0.29 9.79 -9.05
CA VAL A 138 0.17 8.78 -10.12
C VAL A 138 0.98 9.19 -11.35
#